data_20703dbf17b875eeb7ace4867e1e37c0
#
_entry.id   20703dbf17b875eeb7ace4867e1e37c0
#
_cell.length_a   1.000
_cell.length_b   1.000
_cell.length_c   1.000
_cell.angle_alpha   90.00
_cell.angle_beta   90.00
_cell.angle_gamma   90.00
#
_symmetry.space_group_name_H-M   'P 1'
#
loop_
_entity.id
_entity.type
_entity.pdbx_description
1 polymer ?
#
loop_
_entity_poly.entity_id
_entity_poly.type
_entity_poly.pdbx_seq_one_letter_code
_entity_poly.pdbx_strand_id
1 'polypeptide(L)'
;MCIRDRAKAKEMLKIYIEAAKARGEALDHLLFYGPPGLGKTTLAGIIANEMNVNMKITSGPAIEKPGEMAAILNNLQEGDVLFVDEIHRLNRQVEEVLYPAMEDYAIDIMIGKGASARSIRLDLPKFTLVGATTRAGMLTAPLRDRFGVVTRMEYYTVEELKMIILRSAKVLEVGIDENGAYAMARRSRGTPRLANRLLKRVRDFAQVKYNGYITEEVADYALDLLDVDKEGLDQTDRGILLAMIEKFGGGPVGLETLAAALGEDAGTLEDVYEPYLLQNGFLNRTPRGRMASALAYEHLG
;
A
#
# COMPACT_ATOMS: atom_id res chain seq x y z
N MET A 1 3.48 -11.04 -13.13
CA MET A 1 2.02 -11.21 -13.20
C MET A 1 1.44 -10.06 -14.00
N CYS A 2 0.69 -10.35 -15.02
CA CYS A 2 0.49 -9.54 -16.21
C CYS A 2 -0.58 -8.44 -16.02
N ILE A 3 -0.57 -7.40 -16.85
CA ILE A 3 -1.64 -6.41 -17.10
C ILE A 3 -3.05 -7.05 -17.08
N ARG A 4 -3.17 -8.30 -17.51
CA ARG A 4 -4.41 -9.10 -17.47
C ARG A 4 -4.99 -9.30 -16.07
N ASP A 5 -4.14 -9.49 -15.05
CA ASP A 5 -4.63 -9.84 -13.70
C ASP A 5 -5.20 -8.61 -12.98
N ARG A 6 -4.66 -7.41 -13.24
CA ARG A 6 -5.23 -6.17 -12.72
C ARG A 6 -6.52 -5.78 -13.44
N ALA A 7 -6.60 -5.96 -14.77
CA ALA A 7 -7.83 -5.80 -15.52
C ALA A 7 -8.92 -6.75 -15.00
N LYS A 8 -8.54 -8.00 -14.71
CA LYS A 8 -9.43 -9.01 -14.12
C LYS A 8 -9.90 -8.62 -12.72
N ALA A 9 -9.00 -8.14 -11.84
CA ALA A 9 -9.37 -7.69 -10.50
C ALA A 9 -10.33 -6.49 -10.54
N LYS A 10 -10.10 -5.53 -11.44
CA LYS A 10 -11.00 -4.40 -11.69
C LYS A 10 -12.37 -4.86 -12.19
N GLU A 11 -12.37 -5.77 -13.15
CA GLU A 11 -13.61 -6.32 -13.72
C GLU A 11 -14.42 -7.08 -12.66
N MET A 12 -13.75 -7.92 -11.86
CA MET A 12 -14.40 -8.61 -10.74
C MET A 12 -15.01 -7.64 -9.73
N LEU A 13 -14.25 -6.63 -9.29
CA LEU A 13 -14.75 -5.62 -8.36
C LEU A 13 -15.95 -4.86 -8.94
N LYS A 14 -15.90 -4.53 -10.23
CA LYS A 14 -17.03 -3.89 -10.91
C LYS A 14 -18.28 -4.77 -10.89
N ILE A 15 -18.14 -6.06 -11.20
CA ILE A 15 -19.25 -7.02 -11.14
C ILE A 15 -19.83 -7.12 -9.73
N TYR A 16 -18.99 -7.19 -8.69
CA TYR A 16 -19.45 -7.26 -7.30
C TYR A 16 -20.21 -5.99 -6.89
N ILE A 17 -19.70 -4.81 -7.25
CA ILE A 17 -20.34 -3.54 -7.00
C ILE A 17 -21.70 -3.46 -7.71
N GLU A 18 -21.77 -3.80 -8.99
CA GLU A 18 -23.02 -3.78 -9.77
C GLU A 18 -24.04 -4.77 -9.20
N ALA A 19 -23.61 -5.96 -8.80
CA ALA A 19 -24.47 -6.96 -8.19
C ALA A 19 -25.01 -6.52 -6.82
N ALA A 20 -24.17 -5.93 -5.95
CA ALA A 20 -24.58 -5.41 -4.66
C ALA A 20 -25.60 -4.26 -4.82
N LYS A 21 -25.33 -3.33 -5.74
CA LYS A 21 -26.27 -2.24 -6.10
C LYS A 21 -27.61 -2.76 -6.58
N ALA A 22 -27.60 -3.76 -7.46
CA ALA A 22 -28.84 -4.35 -8.00
C ALA A 22 -29.70 -5.02 -6.92
N ARG A 23 -29.08 -5.57 -5.87
CA ARG A 23 -29.79 -6.16 -4.72
C ARG A 23 -30.13 -5.15 -3.63
N GLY A 24 -29.56 -3.94 -3.67
CA GLY A 24 -29.69 -2.95 -2.58
C GLY A 24 -28.99 -3.38 -1.29
N GLU A 25 -27.87 -4.09 -1.40
CA GLU A 25 -27.13 -4.66 -0.27
C GLU A 25 -25.75 -4.00 -0.12
N ALA A 26 -25.17 -4.06 1.08
CA ALA A 26 -23.77 -3.76 1.28
C ALA A 26 -22.89 -4.74 0.49
N LEU A 27 -21.71 -4.29 0.08
CA LEU A 27 -20.72 -5.15 -0.57
C LEU A 27 -20.12 -6.11 0.47
N ASP A 28 -19.71 -7.30 0.04
CA ASP A 28 -18.94 -8.22 0.88
C ASP A 28 -17.66 -7.54 1.41
N HIS A 29 -17.16 -8.03 2.56
CA HIS A 29 -15.93 -7.53 3.13
C HIS A 29 -14.73 -7.83 2.22
N LEU A 30 -13.83 -6.84 2.04
CA LEU A 30 -12.70 -6.90 1.12
C LEU A 30 -11.37 -6.80 1.87
N LEU A 31 -10.40 -7.58 1.42
CA LEU A 31 -9.02 -7.50 1.88
C LEU A 31 -8.09 -7.13 0.72
N PHE A 32 -7.42 -6.00 0.82
CA PHE A 32 -6.36 -5.59 -0.10
C PHE A 32 -4.99 -5.80 0.51
N TYR A 33 -4.15 -6.62 -0.11
CA TYR A 33 -2.81 -6.85 0.39
C TYR A 33 -1.75 -6.67 -0.70
N GLY A 34 -0.56 -6.25 -0.30
CA GLY A 34 0.56 -6.02 -1.19
C GLY A 34 1.42 -4.83 -0.76
N PRO A 35 2.48 -4.53 -1.50
CA PRO A 35 3.43 -3.46 -1.17
C PRO A 35 2.78 -2.11 -0.85
N PRO A 36 3.46 -1.23 -0.10
CA PRO A 36 2.95 0.10 0.19
C PRO A 36 2.91 0.96 -1.08
N GLY A 37 2.06 2.00 -1.08
CA GLY A 37 2.01 2.99 -2.16
C GLY A 37 1.25 2.59 -3.41
N LEU A 38 0.57 1.42 -3.43
CA LEU A 38 -0.17 0.90 -4.59
C LEU A 38 -1.61 1.42 -4.70
N GLY A 39 -2.07 2.26 -3.77
CA GLY A 39 -3.39 2.88 -3.83
C GLY A 39 -4.52 2.07 -3.18
N LYS A 40 -4.24 1.23 -2.16
CA LYS A 40 -5.27 0.47 -1.42
C LYS A 40 -6.38 1.37 -0.87
N THR A 41 -6.02 2.46 -0.21
CA THR A 41 -6.96 3.47 0.30
C THR A 41 -7.75 4.16 -0.81
N THR A 42 -7.09 4.47 -1.93
CA THR A 42 -7.74 5.08 -3.10
C THR A 42 -8.78 4.14 -3.71
N LEU A 43 -8.46 2.86 -3.79
CA LEU A 43 -9.40 1.85 -4.31
C LEU A 43 -10.62 1.71 -3.40
N ALA A 44 -10.42 1.70 -2.07
CA ALA A 44 -11.54 1.72 -1.12
C ALA A 44 -12.43 2.96 -1.29
N GLY A 45 -11.82 4.13 -1.50
CA GLY A 45 -12.56 5.37 -1.78
C GLY A 45 -13.35 5.31 -3.09
N ILE A 46 -12.79 4.70 -4.14
CA ILE A 46 -13.51 4.48 -5.40
C ILE A 46 -14.73 3.57 -5.17
N ILE A 47 -14.55 2.48 -4.41
CA ILE A 47 -15.65 1.56 -4.08
C ILE A 47 -16.76 2.30 -3.33
N ALA A 48 -16.44 3.09 -2.31
CA ALA A 48 -17.41 3.86 -1.56
C ALA A 48 -18.17 4.86 -2.46
N ASN A 49 -17.45 5.56 -3.35
CA ASN A 49 -18.05 6.47 -4.32
C ASN A 49 -18.97 5.73 -5.31
N GLU A 50 -18.54 4.60 -5.83
CA GLU A 50 -19.36 3.80 -6.73
C GLU A 50 -20.61 3.24 -6.04
N MET A 51 -20.50 2.85 -4.76
CA MET A 51 -21.65 2.41 -3.96
C MET A 51 -22.53 3.58 -3.48
N ASN A 52 -22.07 4.82 -3.66
CA ASN A 52 -22.72 6.05 -3.17
C ASN A 52 -22.94 6.04 -1.65
N VAL A 53 -21.93 5.63 -0.91
CA VAL A 53 -21.91 5.55 0.57
C VAL A 53 -20.73 6.32 1.14
N ASN A 54 -20.75 6.58 2.45
CA ASN A 54 -19.61 7.22 3.12
C ASN A 54 -18.49 6.22 3.38
N MET A 55 -17.26 6.72 3.44
CA MET A 55 -16.09 5.97 3.86
C MET A 55 -15.52 6.54 5.16
N LYS A 56 -15.44 5.70 6.18
CA LYS A 56 -14.65 5.99 7.40
C LYS A 56 -13.29 5.34 7.29
N ILE A 57 -12.26 6.09 7.64
CA ILE A 57 -10.85 5.66 7.54
C ILE A 57 -10.26 5.59 8.92
N THR A 58 -9.65 4.45 9.23
CA THR A 58 -8.83 4.24 10.43
C THR A 58 -7.63 3.36 10.11
N SER A 59 -6.83 3.03 11.11
CA SER A 59 -5.68 2.12 10.95
C SER A 59 -5.57 1.19 12.15
N GLY A 60 -4.97 0.00 11.94
CA GLY A 60 -4.73 -0.95 13.03
C GLY A 60 -4.01 -0.33 14.23
N PRO A 61 -2.88 0.39 14.03
CA PRO A 61 -2.17 1.04 15.13
C PRO A 61 -2.95 2.12 15.87
N ALA A 62 -3.97 2.71 15.27
CA ALA A 62 -4.79 3.75 15.90
C ALA A 62 -5.88 3.20 16.83
N ILE A 63 -6.10 1.88 16.83
CA ILE A 63 -7.14 1.23 17.62
C ILE A 63 -6.46 0.33 18.65
N GLU A 64 -6.40 0.80 19.87
CA GLU A 64 -5.73 0.07 20.95
C GLU A 64 -6.71 -0.78 21.78
N LYS A 65 -7.98 -0.36 21.86
CA LYS A 65 -8.97 -0.97 22.75
C LYS A 65 -10.20 -1.46 22.01
N PRO A 66 -10.80 -2.59 22.45
CA PRO A 66 -12.06 -3.09 21.89
C PRO A 66 -13.18 -2.06 21.85
N GLY A 67 -13.30 -1.21 22.88
CA GLY A 67 -14.32 -0.17 22.95
C GLY A 67 -14.18 0.92 21.89
N GLU A 68 -12.96 1.19 21.41
CA GLU A 68 -12.72 2.15 20.32
C GLU A 68 -13.24 1.58 19.00
N MET A 69 -12.97 0.30 18.72
CA MET A 69 -13.52 -0.40 17.56
C MET A 69 -15.06 -0.44 17.64
N ALA A 70 -15.61 -0.81 18.78
CA ALA A 70 -17.06 -0.83 18.98
C ALA A 70 -17.71 0.55 18.73
N ALA A 71 -17.06 1.63 19.18
CA ALA A 71 -17.53 3.00 18.94
C ALA A 71 -17.49 3.38 17.45
N ILE A 72 -16.43 2.98 16.74
CA ILE A 72 -16.34 3.22 15.28
C ILE A 72 -17.47 2.49 14.56
N LEU A 73 -17.69 1.21 14.87
CA LEU A 73 -18.70 0.36 14.26
C LEU A 73 -20.13 0.90 14.53
N ASN A 74 -20.41 1.29 15.76
CA ASN A 74 -21.73 1.82 16.14
C ASN A 74 -22.06 3.19 15.49
N ASN A 75 -21.06 3.91 15.00
CA ASN A 75 -21.22 5.17 14.30
C ASN A 75 -21.30 5.03 12.76
N LEU A 76 -21.33 3.80 12.22
CA LEU A 76 -21.56 3.55 10.81
C LEU A 76 -23.04 3.71 10.45
N GLN A 77 -23.30 4.00 9.20
CA GLN A 77 -24.64 4.02 8.61
C GLN A 77 -24.79 2.84 7.65
N GLU A 78 -26.01 2.53 7.27
CA GLU A 78 -26.32 1.45 6.33
C GLU A 78 -25.53 1.60 5.04
N GLY A 79 -24.80 0.57 4.67
CA GLY A 79 -23.95 0.51 3.47
C GLY A 79 -22.57 1.16 3.59
N ASP A 80 -22.25 1.87 4.68
CA ASP A 80 -20.97 2.56 4.84
C ASP A 80 -19.76 1.63 4.63
N VAL A 81 -18.67 2.19 4.14
CA VAL A 81 -17.37 1.51 4.03
C VAL A 81 -16.50 1.90 5.22
N LEU A 82 -16.06 0.92 6.00
CA LEU A 82 -15.01 1.08 7.00
C LEU A 82 -13.68 0.61 6.42
N PHE A 83 -12.75 1.54 6.18
CA PHE A 83 -11.40 1.22 5.74
C PHE A 83 -10.44 1.17 6.93
N VAL A 84 -9.76 0.03 7.11
CA VAL A 84 -8.75 -0.18 8.16
C VAL A 84 -7.41 -0.44 7.50
N ASP A 85 -6.52 0.57 7.53
CA ASP A 85 -5.14 0.41 7.04
C ASP A 85 -4.29 -0.36 8.05
N GLU A 86 -3.27 -1.09 7.56
CA GLU A 86 -2.39 -1.94 8.37
C GLU A 86 -3.18 -2.83 9.35
N ILE A 87 -4.26 -3.45 8.86
CA ILE A 87 -5.19 -4.24 9.68
C ILE A 87 -4.51 -5.39 10.44
N HIS A 88 -3.37 -5.89 9.95
CA HIS A 88 -2.55 -6.91 10.63
C HIS A 88 -1.95 -6.42 11.96
N ARG A 89 -1.99 -5.12 12.23
CA ARG A 89 -1.50 -4.53 13.48
C ARG A 89 -2.58 -4.35 14.53
N LEU A 90 -3.79 -4.77 14.28
CA LEU A 90 -4.82 -4.87 15.31
C LEU A 90 -4.38 -5.88 16.37
N ASN A 91 -4.59 -5.55 17.64
CA ASN A 91 -4.41 -6.52 18.70
C ASN A 91 -5.57 -7.53 18.71
N ARG A 92 -5.34 -8.70 19.30
CA ARG A 92 -6.30 -9.79 19.30
C ARG A 92 -7.65 -9.44 19.91
N GLN A 93 -7.67 -8.62 20.97
CA GLN A 93 -8.93 -8.23 21.63
C GLN A 93 -9.78 -7.34 20.72
N VAL A 94 -9.17 -6.50 19.90
CA VAL A 94 -9.85 -5.68 18.91
C VAL A 94 -10.35 -6.53 17.73
N GLU A 95 -9.55 -7.50 17.29
CA GLU A 95 -9.99 -8.45 16.26
C GLU A 95 -11.24 -9.24 16.69
N GLU A 96 -11.31 -9.66 17.97
CA GLU A 96 -12.45 -10.40 18.50
C GLU A 96 -13.76 -9.60 18.46
N VAL A 97 -13.72 -8.27 18.46
CA VAL A 97 -14.90 -7.41 18.23
C VAL A 97 -15.33 -7.42 16.76
N LEU A 98 -14.37 -7.52 15.83
CA LEU A 98 -14.66 -7.55 14.42
C LEU A 98 -15.35 -8.85 13.96
N TYR A 99 -15.10 -9.98 14.60
CA TYR A 99 -15.64 -11.26 14.14
C TYR A 99 -17.17 -11.26 14.08
N PRO A 100 -17.91 -11.00 15.16
CA PRO A 100 -19.37 -10.94 15.11
C PRO A 100 -19.86 -9.73 14.29
N ALA A 101 -19.11 -8.63 14.27
CA ALA A 101 -19.46 -7.48 13.45
C ALA A 101 -19.45 -7.78 11.95
N MET A 102 -18.51 -8.60 11.47
CA MET A 102 -18.41 -9.00 10.08
C MET A 102 -19.40 -10.11 9.70
N GLU A 103 -19.67 -11.04 10.58
CA GLU A 103 -20.54 -12.19 10.28
C GLU A 103 -22.02 -11.86 10.49
N ASP A 104 -22.34 -11.29 11.66
CA ASP A 104 -23.72 -11.11 12.12
C ASP A 104 -24.18 -9.65 12.13
N TYR A 105 -23.30 -8.71 11.77
CA TYR A 105 -23.55 -7.27 11.95
C TYR A 105 -24.00 -6.93 13.37
N ALA A 106 -23.28 -7.45 14.36
CA ALA A 106 -23.56 -7.22 15.76
C ALA A 106 -22.26 -7.19 16.57
N ILE A 107 -22.28 -6.52 17.71
CA ILE A 107 -21.18 -6.52 18.69
C ILE A 107 -21.68 -6.89 20.08
N ASP A 108 -20.85 -7.61 20.83
CA ASP A 108 -21.15 -7.97 22.20
C ASP A 108 -20.39 -7.03 23.15
N ILE A 109 -21.11 -6.28 23.97
CA ILE A 109 -20.53 -5.32 24.91
C ILE A 109 -20.75 -5.84 26.33
N MET A 110 -19.65 -5.95 27.10
CA MET A 110 -19.72 -6.28 28.50
C MET A 110 -20.05 -5.05 29.35
N ILE A 111 -21.18 -5.07 30.04
CA ILE A 111 -21.60 -4.03 30.97
C ILE A 111 -21.52 -4.55 32.40
N GLY A 112 -20.93 -3.75 33.31
CA GLY A 112 -20.72 -4.12 34.69
C GLY A 112 -19.33 -4.70 35.00
N LYS A 113 -19.06 -5.05 36.22
CA LYS A 113 -17.80 -5.63 36.67
C LYS A 113 -18.05 -6.86 37.57
N GLY A 114 -17.13 -7.83 37.52
CA GLY A 114 -17.19 -9.05 38.35
C GLY A 114 -18.43 -9.91 38.06
N ALA A 115 -19.02 -10.49 39.09
CA ALA A 115 -20.15 -11.42 38.99
C ALA A 115 -21.46 -10.78 38.43
N SER A 116 -21.55 -9.46 38.39
CA SER A 116 -22.70 -8.72 37.84
C SER A 116 -22.49 -8.30 36.35
N ALA A 117 -21.38 -8.66 35.76
CA ALA A 117 -21.12 -8.37 34.34
C ALA A 117 -22.13 -9.10 33.44
N ARG A 118 -22.74 -8.36 32.52
CA ARG A 118 -23.68 -8.89 31.51
C ARG A 118 -23.21 -8.53 30.13
N SER A 119 -23.30 -9.48 29.19
CA SER A 119 -23.11 -9.20 27.77
C SER A 119 -24.41 -8.64 27.18
N ILE A 120 -24.32 -7.52 26.51
CA ILE A 120 -25.41 -6.96 25.71
C ILE A 120 -24.98 -7.01 24.26
N ARG A 121 -25.78 -7.64 23.42
CA ARG A 121 -25.60 -7.65 21.96
C ARG A 121 -26.26 -6.42 21.35
N LEU A 122 -25.48 -5.65 20.61
CA LEU A 122 -25.95 -4.50 19.84
C LEU A 122 -25.89 -4.81 18.36
N ASP A 123 -27.02 -4.63 17.68
CA ASP A 123 -27.08 -4.75 16.23
C ASP A 123 -26.42 -3.55 15.56
N LEU A 124 -25.70 -3.80 14.49
CA LEU A 124 -25.02 -2.81 13.66
C LEU A 124 -25.75 -2.66 12.32
N PRO A 125 -25.70 -1.48 11.69
CA PRO A 125 -26.09 -1.38 10.30
C PRO A 125 -25.18 -2.26 9.44
N LYS A 126 -25.71 -2.79 8.33
CA LYS A 126 -24.86 -3.53 7.37
C LYS A 126 -23.83 -2.59 6.79
N PHE A 127 -22.58 -3.00 6.81
CA PHE A 127 -21.44 -2.21 6.34
C PHE A 127 -20.45 -3.10 5.58
N THR A 128 -19.55 -2.47 4.84
CA THR A 128 -18.44 -3.16 4.18
C THR A 128 -17.14 -2.84 4.90
N LEU A 129 -16.47 -3.85 5.45
CA LEU A 129 -15.10 -3.71 5.94
C LEU A 129 -14.13 -3.86 4.77
N VAL A 130 -13.27 -2.88 4.57
CA VAL A 130 -12.14 -2.95 3.65
C VAL A 130 -10.85 -2.95 4.46
N GLY A 131 -10.26 -4.11 4.63
CA GLY A 131 -8.95 -4.27 5.27
C GLY A 131 -7.82 -4.03 4.27
N ALA A 132 -6.78 -3.32 4.69
CA ALA A 132 -5.56 -3.16 3.92
C ALA A 132 -4.34 -3.61 4.72
N THR A 133 -3.41 -4.32 4.08
CA THR A 133 -2.18 -4.77 4.73
C THR A 133 -1.02 -4.89 3.75
N THR A 134 0.19 -4.65 4.25
CA THR A 134 1.44 -4.97 3.55
C THR A 134 1.88 -6.41 3.83
N ARG A 135 1.43 -7.01 4.94
CA ARG A 135 1.88 -8.30 5.47
C ARG A 135 0.70 -9.26 5.69
N ALA A 136 0.12 -9.77 4.60
CA ALA A 136 -1.04 -10.69 4.67
C ALA A 136 -0.79 -11.94 5.51
N GLY A 137 0.44 -12.43 5.56
CA GLY A 137 0.83 -13.58 6.38
C GLY A 137 0.78 -13.34 7.90
N MET A 138 0.68 -12.08 8.35
CA MET A 138 0.54 -11.73 9.77
C MET A 138 -0.92 -11.64 10.22
N LEU A 139 -1.88 -11.69 9.29
CA LEU A 139 -3.30 -11.76 9.66
C LEU A 139 -3.62 -13.10 10.30
N THR A 140 -4.40 -13.07 11.35
CA THR A 140 -4.93 -14.30 11.94
C THR A 140 -5.86 -15.02 10.94
N ALA A 141 -5.84 -16.35 10.95
CA ALA A 141 -6.72 -17.11 10.06
C ALA A 141 -8.21 -16.75 10.27
N PRO A 142 -8.71 -16.62 11.52
CA PRO A 142 -10.10 -16.23 11.75
C PRO A 142 -10.49 -14.90 11.12
N LEU A 143 -9.61 -13.88 11.17
CA LEU A 143 -9.90 -12.59 10.54
C LEU A 143 -9.86 -12.70 9.02
N ARG A 144 -8.86 -13.37 8.48
CA ARG A 144 -8.68 -13.50 7.02
C ARG A 144 -9.84 -14.22 6.36
N ASP A 145 -10.33 -15.29 6.99
CA ASP A 145 -11.37 -16.16 6.41
C ASP A 145 -12.76 -15.48 6.37
N ARG A 146 -12.91 -14.32 7.05
CA ARG A 146 -14.13 -13.49 7.01
C ARG A 146 -14.18 -12.50 5.87
N PHE A 147 -13.10 -12.35 5.12
CA PHE A 147 -13.10 -11.54 3.91
C PHE A 147 -13.62 -12.36 2.72
N GLY A 148 -14.76 -11.96 2.15
CA GLY A 148 -15.33 -12.61 0.97
C GLY A 148 -14.51 -12.36 -0.30
N VAL A 149 -13.82 -11.22 -0.37
CA VAL A 149 -13.00 -10.84 -1.52
C VAL A 149 -11.58 -10.50 -1.07
N VAL A 150 -10.60 -11.29 -1.51
CA VAL A 150 -9.18 -11.08 -1.21
C VAL A 150 -8.44 -10.73 -2.48
N THR A 151 -7.88 -9.51 -2.55
CA THR A 151 -7.21 -9.01 -3.75
C THR A 151 -5.76 -8.67 -3.47
N ARG A 152 -4.86 -9.29 -4.21
CA ARG A 152 -3.44 -8.93 -4.20
C ARG A 152 -3.20 -7.71 -5.07
N MET A 153 -2.62 -6.68 -4.48
CA MET A 153 -2.16 -5.49 -5.20
C MET A 153 -0.72 -5.71 -5.66
N GLU A 154 -0.47 -5.47 -6.93
CA GLU A 154 0.85 -5.63 -7.55
C GLU A 154 1.41 -4.29 -7.99
N TYR A 155 2.73 -4.25 -8.22
CA TYR A 155 3.36 -3.07 -8.77
C TYR A 155 2.81 -2.73 -10.16
N TYR A 156 2.78 -1.45 -10.45
CA TYR A 156 2.36 -0.91 -11.74
C TYR A 156 3.47 -1.07 -12.77
N THR A 157 3.08 -1.32 -14.01
CA THR A 157 4.01 -1.24 -15.14
C THR A 157 4.40 0.20 -15.41
N VAL A 158 5.49 0.42 -16.14
CA VAL A 158 5.93 1.76 -16.54
C VAL A 158 4.84 2.48 -17.33
N GLU A 159 4.17 1.77 -18.24
CA GLU A 159 3.09 2.36 -19.05
C GLU A 159 1.87 2.76 -18.20
N GLU A 160 1.49 1.96 -17.22
CA GLU A 160 0.42 2.32 -16.29
C GLU A 160 0.79 3.54 -15.44
N LEU A 161 2.04 3.62 -14.97
CA LEU A 161 2.52 4.78 -14.21
C LEU A 161 2.62 6.02 -15.08
N LYS A 162 3.05 5.90 -16.33
CA LYS A 162 3.04 7.00 -17.31
C LYS A 162 1.63 7.58 -17.43
N MET A 163 0.61 6.73 -17.60
CA MET A 163 -0.79 7.18 -17.65
C MET A 163 -1.24 7.90 -16.36
N ILE A 164 -0.82 7.39 -15.21
CA ILE A 164 -1.12 8.01 -13.91
C ILE A 164 -0.45 9.39 -13.80
N ILE A 165 0.82 9.51 -14.22
CA ILE A 165 1.57 10.76 -14.21
C ILE A 165 0.91 11.79 -15.12
N LEU A 166 0.57 11.42 -16.36
CA LEU A 166 -0.12 12.32 -17.32
C LEU A 166 -1.47 12.81 -16.75
N ARG A 167 -2.26 11.91 -16.16
CA ARG A 167 -3.52 12.29 -15.49
C ARG A 167 -3.29 13.22 -14.31
N SER A 168 -2.30 12.92 -13.47
CA SER A 168 -1.98 13.73 -12.29
C SER A 168 -1.42 15.10 -12.69
N ALA A 169 -0.62 15.18 -13.74
CA ALA A 169 -0.12 16.44 -14.30
C ALA A 169 -1.26 17.32 -14.78
N LYS A 170 -2.26 16.74 -15.46
CA LYS A 170 -3.48 17.45 -15.88
C LYS A 170 -4.26 18.02 -14.69
N VAL A 171 -4.40 17.27 -13.60
CA VAL A 171 -5.08 17.71 -12.37
C VAL A 171 -4.28 18.82 -11.65
N LEU A 172 -2.95 18.77 -11.74
CA LEU A 172 -2.05 19.77 -11.16
C LEU A 172 -1.80 20.96 -12.09
N GLU A 173 -2.43 20.96 -13.27
CA GLU A 173 -2.26 22.00 -14.31
C GLU A 173 -0.78 22.17 -14.73
N VAL A 174 -0.04 21.08 -14.83
CA VAL A 174 1.36 21.04 -15.22
C VAL A 174 1.48 20.56 -16.65
N GLY A 175 2.18 21.33 -17.50
CA GLY A 175 2.54 20.92 -18.85
C GLY A 175 3.60 19.83 -18.82
N ILE A 176 3.36 18.73 -19.53
CA ILE A 176 4.26 17.59 -19.60
C ILE A 176 4.08 16.85 -20.93
N ASP A 177 5.17 16.38 -21.53
CA ASP A 177 5.11 15.47 -22.67
C ASP A 177 5.15 14.00 -22.26
N GLU A 178 4.93 13.12 -23.23
CA GLU A 178 4.91 11.68 -22.98
C GLU A 178 6.28 11.13 -22.58
N ASN A 179 7.38 11.70 -23.08
CA ASN A 179 8.73 11.25 -22.77
C ASN A 179 9.12 11.65 -21.33
N GLY A 180 8.79 12.87 -20.90
CA GLY A 180 8.98 13.29 -19.51
C GLY A 180 8.17 12.46 -18.53
N ALA A 181 6.92 12.13 -18.89
CA ALA A 181 6.10 11.23 -18.10
C ALA A 181 6.69 9.82 -18.03
N TYR A 182 7.23 9.31 -19.14
CA TYR A 182 7.88 8.00 -19.21
C TYR A 182 9.17 7.95 -18.38
N ALA A 183 10.03 8.99 -18.47
CA ALA A 183 11.26 9.09 -17.68
C ALA A 183 10.97 9.03 -16.18
N MET A 184 9.94 9.73 -15.70
CA MET A 184 9.51 9.66 -14.31
C MET A 184 8.88 8.30 -13.97
N ALA A 185 8.09 7.71 -14.86
CA ALA A 185 7.44 6.42 -14.63
C ALA A 185 8.46 5.30 -14.41
N ARG A 186 9.53 5.25 -15.21
CA ARG A 186 10.62 4.28 -15.04
C ARG A 186 11.24 4.35 -13.65
N ARG A 187 11.46 5.56 -13.12
CA ARG A 187 12.09 5.80 -11.83
C ARG A 187 11.12 5.75 -10.63
N SER A 188 9.84 5.39 -10.88
CA SER A 188 8.77 5.39 -9.85
C SER A 188 8.56 4.07 -9.13
N ARG A 189 9.46 3.10 -9.29
CA ARG A 189 9.46 1.80 -8.57
C ARG A 189 8.11 1.07 -8.59
N GLY A 190 7.38 1.14 -9.69
CA GLY A 190 6.09 0.48 -9.78
C GLY A 190 4.99 1.04 -8.88
N THR A 191 5.18 2.19 -8.22
CA THR A 191 4.22 2.71 -7.24
C THR A 191 3.65 4.09 -7.60
N PRO A 192 2.32 4.25 -7.65
CA PRO A 192 1.67 5.53 -7.89
C PRO A 192 2.03 6.62 -6.86
N ARG A 193 2.27 6.23 -5.60
CA ARG A 193 2.68 7.18 -4.55
C ARG A 193 3.99 7.85 -4.90
N LEU A 194 4.99 7.06 -5.33
CA LEU A 194 6.29 7.60 -5.71
C LEU A 194 6.19 8.40 -7.02
N ALA A 195 5.46 7.90 -8.02
CA ALA A 195 5.22 8.61 -9.27
C ALA A 195 4.64 10.02 -9.04
N ASN A 196 3.62 10.14 -8.20
CA ASN A 196 3.03 11.42 -7.85
C ASN A 196 3.96 12.31 -7.01
N ARG A 197 4.78 11.71 -6.15
CA ARG A 197 5.80 12.45 -5.38
C ARG A 197 6.86 13.03 -6.30
N LEU A 198 7.38 12.23 -7.23
CA LEU A 198 8.36 12.67 -8.22
C LEU A 198 7.77 13.76 -9.13
N LEU A 199 6.55 13.58 -9.64
CA LEU A 199 5.88 14.58 -10.45
C LEU A 199 5.83 15.96 -9.76
N LYS A 200 5.45 15.99 -8.48
CA LYS A 200 5.42 17.26 -7.72
C LYS A 200 6.80 17.91 -7.60
N ARG A 201 7.84 17.10 -7.40
CA ARG A 201 9.22 17.63 -7.31
C ARG A 201 9.73 18.11 -8.67
N VAL A 202 9.56 17.31 -9.71
CA VAL A 202 9.97 17.71 -11.07
C VAL A 202 9.21 18.95 -11.52
N ARG A 203 7.91 19.09 -11.18
CA ARG A 203 7.15 20.31 -11.41
C ARG A 203 7.81 21.52 -10.77
N ASP A 204 8.23 21.42 -9.50
CA ASP A 204 8.87 22.55 -8.80
C ASP A 204 10.16 23.00 -9.52
N PHE A 205 10.96 22.05 -10.00
CA PHE A 205 12.13 22.35 -10.85
C PHE A 205 11.75 22.99 -12.19
N ALA A 206 10.73 22.43 -12.88
CA ALA A 206 10.27 22.97 -14.16
C ALA A 206 9.79 24.41 -14.03
N GLN A 207 9.07 24.74 -12.95
CA GLN A 207 8.57 26.10 -12.70
C GLN A 207 9.66 27.10 -12.42
N VAL A 208 10.73 26.70 -11.73
CA VAL A 208 11.80 27.63 -11.30
C VAL A 208 12.88 27.80 -12.38
N LYS A 209 13.26 26.73 -13.07
CA LYS A 209 14.39 26.73 -14.01
C LYS A 209 14.00 26.65 -15.48
N TYR A 210 12.77 26.25 -15.78
CA TYR A 210 12.25 26.06 -17.13
C TYR A 210 10.85 26.69 -17.20
N ASN A 211 10.28 26.81 -18.37
CA ASN A 211 8.98 27.50 -18.58
C ASN A 211 7.75 26.75 -18.00
N GLY A 212 7.92 25.96 -16.94
CA GLY A 212 6.83 25.19 -16.30
C GLY A 212 6.41 23.95 -17.08
N TYR A 213 7.14 23.60 -18.16
CA TYR A 213 6.86 22.43 -18.98
C TYR A 213 7.89 21.32 -18.73
N ILE A 214 7.43 20.09 -18.55
CA ILE A 214 8.27 18.92 -18.23
C ILE A 214 8.50 18.12 -19.51
N THR A 215 9.73 18.19 -20.04
CA THR A 215 10.26 17.30 -21.07
C THR A 215 11.07 16.17 -20.42
N GLU A 216 11.51 15.20 -21.21
CA GLU A 216 12.43 14.16 -20.76
C GLU A 216 13.70 14.75 -20.13
N GLU A 217 14.31 15.75 -20.77
CA GLU A 217 15.52 16.43 -20.30
C GLU A 217 15.30 17.10 -18.92
N VAL A 218 14.16 17.78 -18.77
CA VAL A 218 13.79 18.43 -17.50
C VAL A 218 13.55 17.41 -16.41
N ALA A 219 12.85 16.30 -16.75
CA ALA A 219 12.61 15.20 -15.84
C ALA A 219 13.92 14.54 -15.38
N ASP A 220 14.79 14.19 -16.32
CA ASP A 220 16.09 13.56 -16.03
C ASP A 220 16.96 14.46 -15.18
N TYR A 221 17.11 15.73 -15.54
CA TYR A 221 17.89 16.69 -14.74
C TYR A 221 17.37 16.82 -13.31
N ALA A 222 16.05 16.92 -13.13
CA ALA A 222 15.46 17.04 -11.81
C ALA A 222 15.61 15.75 -10.98
N LEU A 223 15.46 14.57 -11.61
CA LEU A 223 15.59 13.29 -10.93
C LEU A 223 17.03 12.98 -10.55
N ASP A 224 18.00 13.37 -11.36
CA ASP A 224 19.42 13.26 -11.04
C ASP A 224 19.80 14.15 -9.85
N LEU A 225 19.26 15.39 -9.76
CA LEU A 225 19.42 16.24 -8.58
C LEU A 225 18.72 15.70 -7.32
N LEU A 226 17.73 14.83 -7.47
CA LEU A 226 17.04 14.14 -6.37
C LEU A 226 17.73 12.83 -6.00
N ASP A 227 18.91 12.53 -6.57
CA ASP A 227 19.66 11.30 -6.38
C ASP A 227 18.88 10.02 -6.74
N VAL A 228 17.93 10.12 -7.66
CA VAL A 228 17.17 8.97 -8.20
C VAL A 228 17.75 8.58 -9.54
N ASP A 229 18.40 7.44 -9.61
CA ASP A 229 19.04 6.97 -10.84
C ASP A 229 18.05 6.41 -11.89
N LYS A 230 18.57 5.96 -13.03
CA LYS A 230 17.75 5.46 -14.15
C LYS A 230 16.93 4.22 -13.81
N GLU A 231 17.36 3.44 -12.84
CA GLU A 231 16.64 2.26 -12.34
C GLU A 231 15.73 2.59 -11.15
N GLY A 232 15.64 3.86 -10.75
CA GLY A 232 14.82 4.32 -9.65
C GLY A 232 15.42 4.05 -8.26
N LEU A 233 16.72 3.71 -8.19
CA LEU A 233 17.43 3.56 -6.92
C LEU A 233 17.78 4.94 -6.37
N ASP A 234 17.47 5.15 -5.10
CA ASP A 234 17.88 6.35 -4.36
C ASP A 234 19.23 6.12 -3.64
N GLN A 235 19.69 7.13 -2.94
CA GLN A 235 20.95 7.07 -2.21
C GLN A 235 20.98 5.92 -1.19
N THR A 236 19.87 5.64 -0.52
CA THR A 236 19.79 4.57 0.48
C THR A 236 19.84 3.20 -0.18
N ASP A 237 19.16 2.99 -1.30
CA ASP A 237 19.22 1.72 -2.04
C ASP A 237 20.63 1.41 -2.50
N ARG A 238 21.27 2.40 -3.14
CA ARG A 238 22.68 2.25 -3.57
C ARG A 238 23.60 2.02 -2.36
N GLY A 239 23.35 2.72 -1.25
CA GLY A 239 24.07 2.51 0.01
C GLY A 239 23.94 1.09 0.56
N ILE A 240 22.74 0.51 0.48
CA ILE A 240 22.48 -0.90 0.86
C ILE A 240 23.35 -1.84 0.01
N LEU A 241 23.27 -1.71 -1.30
CA LEU A 241 24.00 -2.58 -2.22
C LEU A 241 25.51 -2.40 -2.10
N LEU A 242 26.00 -1.15 -2.00
CA LEU A 242 27.42 -0.85 -1.78
C LEU A 242 27.93 -1.44 -0.46
N ALA A 243 27.18 -1.26 0.63
CA ALA A 243 27.58 -1.86 1.91
C ALA A 243 27.67 -3.39 1.83
N MET A 244 26.75 -4.03 1.13
CA MET A 244 26.78 -5.48 0.91
C MET A 244 28.00 -5.90 0.10
N ILE A 245 28.35 -5.18 -0.96
CA ILE A 245 29.48 -5.47 -1.83
C ILE A 245 30.80 -5.21 -1.12
N GLU A 246 30.99 -4.00 -0.60
CA GLU A 246 32.28 -3.55 -0.07
C GLU A 246 32.59 -4.10 1.33
N LYS A 247 31.59 -4.10 2.24
CA LYS A 247 31.81 -4.51 3.63
C LYS A 247 31.62 -5.99 3.86
N PHE A 248 30.76 -6.65 3.06
CA PHE A 248 30.37 -8.05 3.28
C PHE A 248 30.69 -8.97 2.09
N GLY A 249 31.47 -8.50 1.10
CA GLY A 249 31.88 -9.31 -0.05
C GLY A 249 30.72 -9.85 -0.89
N GLY A 250 29.60 -9.12 -0.95
CA GLY A 250 28.38 -9.52 -1.64
C GLY A 250 27.41 -10.35 -0.79
N GLY A 251 27.75 -10.67 0.44
CA GLY A 251 26.94 -11.46 1.37
C GLY A 251 27.31 -12.95 1.43
N PRO A 252 26.54 -13.80 2.13
CA PRO A 252 25.26 -13.48 2.78
C PRO A 252 25.39 -12.66 4.07
N VAL A 253 24.56 -11.64 4.25
CA VAL A 253 24.53 -10.77 5.42
C VAL A 253 23.14 -10.78 6.07
N GLY A 254 23.10 -10.84 7.41
CA GLY A 254 21.85 -10.76 8.18
C GLY A 254 21.25 -9.36 8.15
N LEU A 255 19.90 -9.26 8.30
CA LEU A 255 19.17 -8.00 8.28
C LEU A 255 19.69 -7.01 9.33
N GLU A 256 19.79 -7.45 10.58
CA GLU A 256 20.25 -6.63 11.71
C GLU A 256 21.69 -6.12 11.51
N THR A 257 22.55 -6.98 10.97
CA THR A 257 23.94 -6.61 10.68
C THR A 257 24.02 -5.55 9.59
N LEU A 258 23.20 -5.71 8.54
CA LEU A 258 23.14 -4.76 7.43
C LEU A 258 22.55 -3.41 7.90
N ALA A 259 21.47 -3.45 8.70
CA ALA A 259 20.84 -2.29 9.29
C ALA A 259 21.82 -1.48 10.18
N ALA A 260 22.54 -2.18 11.05
CA ALA A 260 23.56 -1.57 11.91
C ALA A 260 24.71 -0.96 11.10
N ALA A 261 25.14 -1.61 9.99
CA ALA A 261 26.20 -1.09 9.13
C ALA A 261 25.81 0.19 8.36
N LEU A 262 24.51 0.40 8.16
CA LEU A 262 23.93 1.57 7.47
C LEU A 262 23.42 2.66 8.43
N GLY A 263 23.27 2.35 9.71
CA GLY A 263 22.65 3.23 10.70
C GLY A 263 21.12 3.36 10.49
N GLU A 264 20.48 2.35 9.89
CA GLU A 264 19.05 2.31 9.59
C GLU A 264 18.31 1.31 10.48
N ASP A 265 16.99 1.47 10.58
CA ASP A 265 16.13 0.49 11.25
C ASP A 265 15.95 -0.76 10.39
N ALA A 266 16.06 -1.95 11.01
CA ALA A 266 15.96 -3.22 10.31
C ALA A 266 14.58 -3.43 9.65
N GLY A 267 13.49 -3.01 10.33
CA GLY A 267 12.14 -3.05 9.77
C GLY A 267 11.99 -2.12 8.56
N THR A 268 12.62 -0.96 8.60
CA THR A 268 12.64 -0.02 7.47
C THR A 268 13.35 -0.63 6.26
N LEU A 269 14.50 -1.28 6.46
CA LEU A 269 15.19 -1.98 5.36
C LEU A 269 14.31 -3.07 4.77
N GLU A 270 13.67 -3.90 5.60
CA GLU A 270 12.85 -5.03 5.17
C GLU A 270 11.55 -4.60 4.48
N ASP A 271 10.89 -3.55 4.97
CA ASP A 271 9.56 -3.17 4.51
C ASP A 271 9.57 -2.14 3.37
N VAL A 272 10.60 -1.30 3.29
CA VAL A 272 10.64 -0.16 2.36
C VAL A 272 11.60 -0.38 1.20
N TYR A 273 12.83 -0.82 1.47
CA TYR A 273 13.89 -0.90 0.47
C TYR A 273 14.03 -2.29 -0.14
N GLU A 274 14.09 -3.33 0.67
CA GLU A 274 14.32 -4.70 0.23
C GLU A 274 13.31 -5.21 -0.81
N PRO A 275 11.99 -4.91 -0.72
CA PRO A 275 11.02 -5.41 -1.69
C PRO A 275 11.29 -4.97 -3.12
N TYR A 276 11.74 -3.74 -3.32
CA TYR A 276 12.07 -3.25 -4.65
C TYR A 276 13.37 -3.86 -5.18
N LEU A 277 14.40 -3.94 -4.35
CA LEU A 277 15.68 -4.53 -4.70
C LEU A 277 15.56 -6.02 -5.04
N LEU A 278 14.73 -6.76 -4.30
CA LEU A 278 14.42 -8.17 -4.57
C LEU A 278 13.67 -8.34 -5.90
N GLN A 279 12.64 -7.54 -6.12
CA GLN A 279 11.80 -7.65 -7.31
C GLN A 279 12.57 -7.37 -8.59
N ASN A 280 13.47 -6.40 -8.55
CA ASN A 280 14.27 -6.01 -9.72
C ASN A 280 15.58 -6.79 -9.82
N GLY A 281 15.79 -7.77 -8.96
CA GLY A 281 16.90 -8.70 -9.05
C GLY A 281 18.25 -8.14 -8.60
N PHE A 282 18.30 -6.98 -7.93
CA PHE A 282 19.53 -6.43 -7.34
C PHE A 282 19.98 -7.19 -6.09
N LEU A 283 19.03 -7.78 -5.38
CA LEU A 283 19.22 -8.48 -4.13
C LEU A 283 18.59 -9.87 -4.18
N ASN A 284 19.23 -10.85 -3.55
CA ASN A 284 18.70 -12.20 -3.36
C ASN A 284 18.56 -12.50 -1.86
N ARG A 285 17.45 -13.13 -1.48
CA ARG A 285 17.23 -13.62 -0.11
C ARG A 285 17.55 -15.10 -0.03
N THR A 286 18.43 -15.46 0.88
CA THR A 286 18.83 -16.85 1.14
C THR A 286 18.55 -17.21 2.61
N PRO A 287 18.53 -18.51 2.99
CA PRO A 287 18.41 -18.91 4.39
C PRO A 287 19.52 -18.36 5.30
N ARG A 288 20.67 -17.99 4.73
CA ARG A 288 21.80 -17.44 5.48
C ARG A 288 21.81 -15.91 5.55
N GLY A 289 20.94 -15.23 4.78
CA GLY A 289 20.89 -13.78 4.73
C GLY A 289 20.71 -13.24 3.30
N ARG A 290 20.94 -11.94 3.15
CA ARG A 290 20.83 -11.19 1.90
C ARG A 290 22.14 -11.26 1.12
N MET A 291 22.02 -11.35 -0.20
CA MET A 291 23.17 -11.37 -1.12
C MET A 291 22.94 -10.36 -2.25
N ALA A 292 23.96 -9.60 -2.59
CA ALA A 292 23.98 -8.79 -3.80
C ALA A 292 24.02 -9.71 -5.04
N SER A 293 23.26 -9.36 -6.07
CA SER A 293 23.25 -10.12 -7.33
C SER A 293 24.33 -9.61 -8.29
N ALA A 294 24.56 -10.33 -9.39
CA ALA A 294 25.43 -9.86 -10.48
C ALA A 294 24.95 -8.50 -11.03
N LEU A 295 23.63 -8.30 -11.13
CA LEU A 295 23.05 -7.04 -11.57
C LEU A 295 23.41 -5.86 -10.66
N ALA A 296 23.52 -6.10 -9.35
CA ALA A 296 23.94 -5.05 -8.41
C ALA A 296 25.39 -4.62 -8.66
N TYR A 297 26.27 -5.56 -8.95
CA TYR A 297 27.66 -5.26 -9.32
C TYR A 297 27.78 -4.51 -10.64
N GLU A 298 27.00 -4.92 -11.66
CA GLU A 298 26.98 -4.25 -12.96
C GLU A 298 26.45 -2.82 -12.87
N HIS A 299 25.47 -2.59 -12.01
CA HIS A 299 24.84 -1.29 -11.84
C HIS A 299 25.70 -0.29 -11.07
N LEU A 300 26.50 -0.77 -10.11
CA LEU A 300 27.32 0.09 -9.23
C LEU A 300 28.78 0.24 -9.69
N GLY A 301 29.18 -0.52 -10.73
CA GLY A 301 30.53 -0.46 -11.31
C GLY A 301 31.52 -1.35 -10.57
#